data_1d0b4753b20566485736897e29068535
#
_entry.id   1d0b4753b20566485736897e29068535
#
_cell.length_a   1.000
_cell.length_b   1.000
_cell.length_c   1.000
_cell.angle_alpha   90.00
_cell.angle_beta   90.00
_cell.angle_gamma   90.00
#
_symmetry.space_group_name_H-M   'P 1'
#
loop_
_entity.id
_entity.type
_entity.pdbx_description
1 polymer ?
#
loop_
_entity_poly.entity_id
_entity_poly.type
_entity_poly.pdbx_seq_one_letter_code
_entity_poly.pdbx_strand_id
1 'polypeptide(L)'
;MPAPNAISVDKLARIIGTPRAPVILDVRSETDFATDPRLVPGSIRADDRELANLPPLPPGPVLVLCQAGHRRSQGAAAWLRAEGRQAEYLDGGFVAWREAGLPLIQTDHLPPRDGQGRTVWVTRARPKIDRIACPWLIRRFVDPRAVILFVAPAEVSGVAERHEAAPFDIEDVFFSHRGDLCSFDVMLAELGLSVPALDRLAVIVRAADTARLDLAPEAAGLLAVSLGLSRMYADDLEQLEAGMLVYDALYRWARDATGETHNWPTNKPRAE
;
A
#
# COMPACT_ATOMS: atom_id res chain seq x y z
N MET A 1 -29.66 6.81 -10.36
CA MET A 1 -29.13 5.46 -10.07
C MET A 1 -27.67 5.47 -10.45
N PRO A 2 -26.76 4.87 -9.66
CA PRO A 2 -25.38 4.73 -10.09
C PRO A 2 -25.35 3.97 -11.42
N ALA A 3 -24.42 4.36 -12.30
CA ALA A 3 -24.28 3.71 -13.58
C ALA A 3 -23.88 2.24 -13.38
N PRO A 4 -24.39 1.30 -14.18
CA PRO A 4 -23.98 -0.08 -14.08
C PRO A 4 -22.45 -0.18 -14.30
N ASN A 5 -21.80 -1.03 -13.50
CA ASN A 5 -20.35 -1.23 -13.52
C ASN A 5 -19.51 0.01 -13.12
N ALA A 6 -20.06 0.93 -12.34
CA ALA A 6 -19.35 2.03 -11.72
C ALA A 6 -19.18 1.81 -10.21
N ILE A 7 -18.03 2.19 -9.67
CA ILE A 7 -17.79 2.29 -8.23
C ILE A 7 -17.70 3.77 -7.84
N SER A 8 -18.30 4.14 -6.72
CA SER A 8 -18.15 5.50 -6.19
C SER A 8 -16.79 5.69 -5.51
N VAL A 9 -16.36 6.95 -5.40
CA VAL A 9 -15.15 7.35 -4.67
C VAL A 9 -15.17 6.82 -3.23
N ASP A 10 -16.29 6.98 -2.51
CA ASP A 10 -16.42 6.51 -1.11
C ASP A 10 -16.26 4.99 -0.98
N LYS A 11 -16.83 4.22 -1.92
CA LYS A 11 -16.71 2.77 -1.91
C LYS A 11 -15.27 2.34 -2.17
N LEU A 12 -14.58 2.98 -3.11
CA LEU A 12 -13.18 2.72 -3.40
C LEU A 12 -12.28 3.09 -2.22
N ALA A 13 -12.49 4.25 -1.60
CA ALA A 13 -11.71 4.71 -0.44
C ALA A 13 -11.76 3.72 0.74
N ARG A 14 -12.90 3.03 0.92
CA ARG A 14 -13.06 2.02 1.98
C ARG A 14 -12.27 0.73 1.74
N ILE A 15 -11.91 0.42 0.51
CA ILE A 15 -11.22 -0.84 0.16
C ILE A 15 -9.75 -0.65 -0.19
N ILE A 16 -9.31 0.56 -0.54
CA ILE A 16 -7.88 0.87 -0.73
C ILE A 16 -7.10 0.59 0.58
N GLY A 17 -5.88 0.08 0.42
CA GLY A 17 -5.03 -0.30 1.55
C GLY A 17 -5.43 -1.61 2.24
N THR A 18 -6.38 -2.36 1.67
CA THR A 18 -6.81 -3.66 2.19
C THR A 18 -6.48 -4.78 1.18
N PRO A 19 -6.45 -6.05 1.63
CA PRO A 19 -6.30 -7.20 0.72
C PRO A 19 -7.43 -7.34 -0.33
N ARG A 20 -8.53 -6.60 -0.17
CA ARG A 20 -9.67 -6.60 -1.09
C ARG A 20 -9.62 -5.47 -2.14
N ALA A 21 -8.56 -4.67 -2.13
CA ALA A 21 -8.40 -3.62 -3.12
C ALA A 21 -8.35 -4.24 -4.54
N PRO A 22 -9.10 -3.67 -5.52
CA PRO A 22 -9.00 -4.13 -6.90
C PRO A 22 -7.62 -3.74 -7.48
N VAL A 23 -7.26 -4.36 -8.58
CA VAL A 23 -6.18 -3.84 -9.43
C VAL A 23 -6.67 -2.55 -10.06
N ILE A 24 -6.00 -1.43 -9.83
CA ILE A 24 -6.43 -0.12 -10.31
C ILE A 24 -5.58 0.29 -11.52
N LEU A 25 -6.23 0.50 -12.67
CA LEU A 25 -5.58 0.99 -13.88
C LEU A 25 -5.91 2.47 -14.09
N ASP A 26 -4.89 3.31 -14.09
CA ASP A 26 -5.00 4.73 -14.43
C ASP A 26 -4.75 4.91 -15.93
N VAL A 27 -5.83 5.12 -16.69
CA VAL A 27 -5.81 5.33 -18.13
C VAL A 27 -5.98 6.81 -18.52
N ARG A 28 -5.60 7.75 -17.64
CA ARG A 28 -5.54 9.17 -18.01
C ARG A 28 -4.64 9.35 -19.23
N SER A 29 -4.98 10.32 -20.10
CA SER A 29 -4.07 10.71 -21.19
C SER A 29 -2.75 11.23 -20.61
N GLU A 30 -1.68 11.22 -21.40
CA GLU A 30 -0.40 11.83 -20.99
C GLU A 30 -0.58 13.31 -20.63
N THR A 31 -1.41 14.03 -21.37
CA THR A 31 -1.72 15.44 -21.08
C THR A 31 -2.44 15.61 -19.74
N ASP A 32 -3.45 14.77 -19.46
CA ASP A 32 -4.18 14.83 -18.17
C ASP A 32 -3.24 14.45 -17.01
N PHE A 33 -2.41 13.43 -17.20
CA PHE A 33 -1.46 12.99 -16.19
C PHE A 33 -0.38 14.04 -15.93
N ALA A 34 0.18 14.66 -16.98
CA ALA A 34 1.18 15.71 -16.82
C ALA A 34 0.66 16.95 -16.06
N THR A 35 -0.66 17.20 -16.10
CA THR A 35 -1.28 18.29 -15.33
C THR A 35 -1.29 18.02 -13.82
N ASP A 36 -1.44 16.76 -13.42
CA ASP A 36 -1.37 16.31 -12.02
C ASP A 36 -0.79 14.88 -12.00
N PRO A 37 0.54 14.73 -11.86
CA PRO A 37 1.22 13.43 -12.00
C PRO A 37 1.07 12.52 -10.79
N ARG A 38 0.28 12.92 -9.80
CA ARG A 38 -0.03 12.07 -8.66
C ARG A 38 -0.94 10.91 -9.04
N LEU A 39 -0.88 9.85 -8.28
CA LEU A 39 -1.64 8.62 -8.51
C LEU A 39 -2.66 8.35 -7.38
N VAL A 40 -3.82 7.80 -7.75
CA VAL A 40 -4.69 7.17 -6.75
C VAL A 40 -3.94 5.98 -6.14
N PRO A 41 -3.94 5.81 -4.80
CA PRO A 41 -3.14 4.76 -4.16
C PRO A 41 -3.36 3.37 -4.77
N GLY A 42 -2.26 2.66 -5.05
CA GLY A 42 -2.25 1.34 -5.66
C GLY A 42 -2.53 1.31 -7.16
N SER A 43 -2.68 2.46 -7.83
CA SER A 43 -2.94 2.48 -9.27
C SER A 43 -1.66 2.32 -10.10
N ILE A 44 -1.85 1.71 -11.26
CA ILE A 44 -0.81 1.46 -12.27
C ILE A 44 -1.19 2.22 -13.53
N ARG A 45 -0.26 3.01 -14.08
CA ARG A 45 -0.47 3.67 -15.37
C ARG A 45 -0.61 2.64 -16.49
N ALA A 46 -1.60 2.84 -17.34
CA ALA A 46 -1.86 2.00 -18.50
C ALA A 46 -2.38 2.83 -19.68
N ASP A 47 -2.12 2.38 -20.90
CA ASP A 47 -2.78 2.95 -22.09
C ASP A 47 -4.09 2.19 -22.35
N ASP A 48 -5.20 2.89 -22.45
CA ASP A 48 -6.51 2.32 -22.75
C ASP A 48 -6.61 1.69 -24.16
N ARG A 49 -5.64 1.95 -25.04
CA ARG A 49 -5.55 1.37 -26.38
C ARG A 49 -4.71 0.10 -26.44
N GLU A 50 -3.90 -0.15 -25.40
CA GLU A 50 -2.95 -1.26 -25.36
C GLU A 50 -3.25 -2.26 -24.21
N LEU A 51 -4.51 -2.38 -23.84
CA LEU A 51 -4.92 -3.27 -22.75
C LEU A 51 -4.56 -4.74 -22.97
N ALA A 52 -4.50 -5.18 -24.24
CA ALA A 52 -4.08 -6.52 -24.61
C ALA A 52 -2.57 -6.79 -24.35
N ASN A 53 -1.77 -5.72 -24.29
CA ASN A 53 -0.32 -5.78 -24.09
C ASN A 53 0.09 -5.52 -22.62
N LEU A 54 -0.90 -5.40 -21.73
CA LEU A 54 -0.59 -5.24 -20.30
C LEU A 54 0.17 -6.45 -19.78
N PRO A 55 1.20 -6.23 -18.93
CA PRO A 55 1.78 -7.33 -18.18
C PRO A 55 0.70 -8.10 -17.39
N PRO A 56 0.92 -9.39 -17.09
CA PRO A 56 -0.04 -10.17 -16.32
C PRO A 56 -0.48 -9.43 -15.06
N LEU A 57 -1.77 -9.10 -14.99
CA LEU A 57 -2.35 -8.46 -13.81
C LEU A 57 -2.62 -9.51 -12.72
N PRO A 58 -2.50 -9.14 -11.44
CA PRO A 58 -2.92 -10.00 -10.34
C PRO A 58 -4.35 -10.52 -10.53
N PRO A 59 -4.68 -11.71 -9.98
CA PRO A 59 -6.06 -12.18 -9.98
C PRO A 59 -6.96 -11.26 -9.18
N GLY A 60 -8.24 -11.16 -9.58
CA GLY A 60 -9.23 -10.35 -8.88
C GLY A 60 -9.89 -9.30 -9.77
N PRO A 61 -10.78 -8.47 -9.18
CA PRO A 61 -11.47 -7.42 -9.89
C PRO A 61 -10.50 -6.31 -10.33
N VAL A 62 -10.83 -5.67 -11.45
CA VAL A 62 -10.08 -4.53 -12.00
C VAL A 62 -10.95 -3.28 -11.89
N LEU A 63 -10.36 -2.19 -11.46
CA LEU A 63 -10.94 -0.86 -11.51
C LEU A 63 -10.18 -0.02 -12.52
N VAL A 64 -10.89 0.65 -13.40
CA VAL A 64 -10.29 1.56 -14.37
C VAL A 64 -10.68 3.00 -14.02
N LEU A 65 -9.72 3.91 -13.96
CA LEU A 65 -9.96 5.34 -13.81
C LEU A 65 -9.34 6.14 -14.96
N CYS A 66 -10.00 7.19 -15.36
CA CYS A 66 -9.44 8.24 -16.21
C CYS A 66 -9.67 9.60 -15.55
N GLN A 67 -9.40 10.70 -16.23
CA GLN A 67 -9.53 12.03 -15.63
C GLN A 67 -10.92 12.31 -15.01
N ALA A 68 -12.00 12.02 -15.72
CA ALA A 68 -13.36 12.36 -15.31
C ALA A 68 -14.35 11.18 -15.29
N GLY A 69 -13.88 9.93 -15.36
CA GLY A 69 -14.75 8.75 -15.31
C GLY A 69 -15.57 8.51 -16.57
N HIS A 70 -15.13 9.01 -17.74
CA HIS A 70 -15.91 8.95 -18.99
C HIS A 70 -15.35 7.91 -19.97
N ARG A 71 -15.38 8.25 -21.27
CA ARG A 71 -15.14 7.33 -22.41
C ARG A 71 -13.90 6.41 -22.25
N ARG A 72 -12.76 6.91 -21.75
CA ARG A 72 -11.53 6.11 -21.65
C ARG A 72 -11.69 4.99 -20.61
N SER A 73 -12.05 5.33 -19.38
CA SER A 73 -12.22 4.33 -18.32
C SER A 73 -13.42 3.42 -18.55
N GLN A 74 -14.53 3.95 -19.07
CA GLN A 74 -15.72 3.15 -19.39
C GLN A 74 -15.44 2.18 -20.53
N GLY A 75 -14.78 2.64 -21.60
CA GLY A 75 -14.37 1.81 -22.74
C GLY A 75 -13.38 0.71 -22.33
N ALA A 76 -12.33 1.09 -21.58
CA ALA A 76 -11.36 0.14 -21.07
C ALA A 76 -11.98 -0.90 -20.13
N ALA A 77 -12.84 -0.50 -19.22
CA ALA A 77 -13.56 -1.43 -18.35
C ALA A 77 -14.51 -2.35 -19.13
N ALA A 78 -15.17 -1.85 -20.18
CA ALA A 78 -16.02 -2.67 -21.05
C ALA A 78 -15.19 -3.70 -21.84
N TRP A 79 -14.03 -3.29 -22.37
CA TRP A 79 -13.10 -4.18 -23.05
C TRP A 79 -12.63 -5.32 -22.14
N LEU A 80 -12.17 -4.98 -20.93
CA LEU A 80 -11.72 -5.98 -19.95
C LEU A 80 -12.84 -6.98 -19.59
N ARG A 81 -14.09 -6.53 -19.52
CA ARG A 81 -15.25 -7.44 -19.30
C ARG A 81 -15.48 -8.35 -20.49
N ALA A 82 -15.31 -7.86 -21.73
CA ALA A 82 -15.42 -8.69 -22.93
C ALA A 82 -14.35 -9.80 -22.96
N GLU A 83 -13.17 -9.53 -22.36
CA GLU A 83 -12.08 -10.50 -22.16
C GLU A 83 -12.27 -11.39 -20.90
N GLY A 84 -13.45 -11.36 -20.28
CA GLY A 84 -13.80 -12.22 -19.14
C GLY A 84 -13.31 -11.73 -17.77
N ARG A 85 -12.77 -10.50 -17.66
CA ARG A 85 -12.34 -9.93 -16.37
C ARG A 85 -13.52 -9.22 -15.67
N GLN A 86 -13.59 -9.34 -14.36
CA GLN A 86 -14.47 -8.48 -13.59
C GLN A 86 -13.88 -7.06 -13.58
N ALA A 87 -14.53 -6.11 -14.25
CA ALA A 87 -14.02 -4.75 -14.36
C ALA A 87 -15.11 -3.70 -14.17
N GLU A 88 -14.81 -2.72 -13.31
CA GLU A 88 -15.60 -1.52 -13.04
C GLU A 88 -14.79 -0.27 -13.40
N TYR A 89 -15.43 0.89 -13.45
CA TYR A 89 -14.74 2.17 -13.57
C TYR A 89 -15.07 3.09 -12.38
N LEU A 90 -14.14 4.02 -12.07
CA LEU A 90 -14.35 5.02 -11.02
C LEU A 90 -15.28 6.11 -11.52
N ASP A 91 -16.44 6.29 -10.88
CA ASP A 91 -17.37 7.37 -11.17
C ASP A 91 -16.72 8.73 -10.84
N GLY A 92 -16.80 9.68 -11.77
CA GLY A 92 -16.10 10.97 -11.67
C GLY A 92 -14.58 10.91 -11.80
N GLY A 93 -13.97 9.73 -11.87
CA GLY A 93 -12.56 9.51 -12.14
C GLY A 93 -11.58 10.13 -11.13
N PHE A 94 -10.39 10.48 -11.62
CA PHE A 94 -9.34 11.11 -10.82
C PHE A 94 -9.76 12.45 -10.20
N VAL A 95 -10.54 13.25 -10.95
CA VAL A 95 -11.02 14.55 -10.47
C VAL A 95 -11.87 14.38 -9.23
N ALA A 96 -12.87 13.48 -9.26
CA ALA A 96 -13.73 13.24 -8.11
C ALA A 96 -12.95 12.70 -6.90
N TRP A 97 -11.95 11.85 -7.11
CA TRP A 97 -11.06 11.37 -6.04
C TRP A 97 -10.30 12.52 -5.38
N ARG A 98 -9.70 13.39 -6.19
CA ARG A 98 -8.94 14.56 -5.72
C ARG A 98 -9.84 15.57 -5.00
N GLU A 99 -11.02 15.87 -5.55
CA GLU A 99 -11.99 16.81 -4.97
C GLU A 99 -12.58 16.30 -3.65
N ALA A 100 -12.63 14.99 -3.46
CA ALA A 100 -12.99 14.38 -2.17
C ALA A 100 -11.89 14.52 -1.10
N GLY A 101 -10.74 15.14 -1.42
CA GLY A 101 -9.63 15.33 -0.49
C GLY A 101 -8.93 14.03 -0.07
N LEU A 102 -9.08 12.97 -0.87
CA LEU A 102 -8.48 11.67 -0.58
C LEU A 102 -6.99 11.63 -0.94
N PRO A 103 -6.20 10.73 -0.33
CA PRO A 103 -4.75 10.68 -0.53
C PRO A 103 -4.39 10.41 -1.98
N LEU A 104 -3.32 11.05 -2.42
CA LEU A 104 -2.71 10.88 -3.75
C LEU A 104 -1.22 10.62 -3.57
N ILE A 105 -0.72 9.58 -4.22
CA ILE A 105 0.71 9.21 -4.19
C ILE A 105 1.52 10.24 -4.98
N GLN A 106 2.52 10.83 -4.34
CA GLN A 106 3.57 11.61 -4.99
C GLN A 106 4.47 10.68 -5.78
N THR A 107 4.75 11.01 -7.04
CA THR A 107 5.51 10.11 -7.93
C THR A 107 6.99 10.47 -8.05
N ASP A 108 7.40 11.63 -7.56
CA ASP A 108 8.74 12.20 -7.76
C ASP A 108 9.88 11.35 -7.17
N HIS A 109 9.57 10.57 -6.12
CA HIS A 109 10.53 9.72 -5.42
C HIS A 109 10.30 8.23 -5.62
N LEU A 110 9.35 7.85 -6.50
CA LEU A 110 9.16 6.44 -6.83
C LEU A 110 10.32 5.93 -7.69
N PRO A 111 10.83 4.70 -7.44
CA PRO A 111 11.81 4.11 -8.34
C PRO A 111 11.20 3.87 -9.73
N PRO A 112 12.05 3.81 -10.76
CA PRO A 112 11.60 3.44 -12.10
C PRO A 112 10.93 2.06 -12.06
N ARG A 113 10.06 1.82 -13.02
CA ARG A 113 9.43 0.50 -13.16
C ARG A 113 10.30 -0.41 -14.03
N ASP A 114 10.39 -1.67 -13.63
CA ASP A 114 11.08 -2.69 -14.41
C ASP A 114 10.35 -3.02 -15.72
N GLY A 115 10.94 -3.89 -16.54
CA GLY A 115 10.34 -4.33 -17.82
C GLY A 115 8.98 -5.02 -17.70
N GLN A 116 8.51 -5.33 -16.47
CA GLN A 116 7.18 -5.84 -16.18
C GLN A 116 6.25 -4.78 -15.54
N GLY A 117 6.70 -3.53 -15.48
CA GLY A 117 5.96 -2.41 -14.91
C GLY A 117 5.85 -2.44 -13.39
N ARG A 118 6.80 -3.07 -12.67
CA ARG A 118 6.85 -3.16 -11.21
C ARG A 118 7.92 -2.24 -10.65
N THR A 119 7.67 -1.66 -9.48
CA THR A 119 8.71 -0.98 -8.70
C THR A 119 9.58 -2.01 -7.98
N VAL A 120 10.88 -1.72 -7.87
CA VAL A 120 11.84 -2.59 -7.17
C VAL A 120 12.40 -1.85 -5.96
N TRP A 121 12.41 -2.52 -4.81
CA TRP A 121 12.85 -1.98 -3.53
C TRP A 121 13.84 -2.92 -2.88
N VAL A 122 14.83 -2.40 -2.18
CA VAL A 122 15.87 -3.22 -1.56
C VAL A 122 16.19 -2.76 -0.14
N THR A 123 16.38 -3.73 0.75
CA THR A 123 16.79 -3.50 2.13
C THR A 123 17.58 -4.69 2.66
N ARG A 124 18.04 -4.58 3.92
CA ARG A 124 18.80 -5.66 4.58
C ARG A 124 17.92 -6.85 4.93
N ALA A 125 18.51 -8.05 4.81
CA ALA A 125 17.93 -9.31 5.25
C ALA A 125 17.55 -9.32 6.74
N ARG A 126 16.80 -10.34 7.13
CA ARG A 126 16.24 -10.53 8.48
C ARG A 126 15.32 -9.35 8.89
N PRO A 127 14.24 -9.13 8.13
CA PRO A 127 13.35 -7.97 8.32
C PRO A 127 12.65 -8.01 9.69
N LYS A 128 12.50 -6.83 10.28
CA LYS A 128 11.68 -6.59 11.48
C LYS A 128 11.04 -5.23 11.36
N ILE A 129 9.94 -5.01 12.03
CA ILE A 129 9.20 -3.76 12.14
C ILE A 129 9.17 -2.98 10.81
N ASP A 130 10.04 -1.98 10.60
CA ASP A 130 10.05 -1.11 9.42
C ASP A 130 10.27 -1.88 8.13
N ARG A 131 11.14 -2.91 8.14
CA ARG A 131 11.41 -3.75 6.96
C ARG A 131 10.30 -4.74 6.61
N ILE A 132 9.20 -4.73 7.37
CA ILE A 132 7.91 -5.35 7.02
C ILE A 132 6.84 -4.27 6.79
N ALA A 133 6.80 -3.22 7.64
CA ALA A 133 5.83 -2.12 7.51
C ALA A 133 5.97 -1.38 6.19
N CYS A 134 7.20 -1.03 5.78
CA CYS A 134 7.47 -0.34 4.52
C CYS A 134 7.04 -1.18 3.29
N PRO A 135 7.44 -2.46 3.15
CA PRO A 135 6.91 -3.35 2.12
C PRO A 135 5.38 -3.48 2.13
N TRP A 136 4.76 -3.54 3.32
CA TRP A 136 3.31 -3.55 3.43
C TRP A 136 2.70 -2.27 2.85
N LEU A 137 3.23 -1.09 3.23
CA LEU A 137 2.78 0.21 2.71
C LEU A 137 2.92 0.26 1.19
N ILE A 138 4.08 -0.13 0.68
CA ILE A 138 4.37 -0.15 -0.76
C ILE A 138 3.35 -1.03 -1.49
N ARG A 139 3.14 -2.27 -1.05
CA ARG A 139 2.23 -3.21 -1.73
C ARG A 139 0.76 -2.87 -1.58
N ARG A 140 0.35 -2.17 -0.50
CA ARG A 140 -1.06 -1.79 -0.28
C ARG A 140 -1.44 -0.45 -0.90
N PHE A 141 -0.48 0.47 -1.04
CA PHE A 141 -0.79 1.84 -1.43
C PHE A 141 -0.03 2.35 -2.66
N VAL A 142 1.12 1.76 -3.01
CA VAL A 142 1.98 2.28 -4.08
C VAL A 142 1.97 1.36 -5.29
N ASP A 143 2.41 0.13 -5.12
CA ASP A 143 2.49 -0.86 -6.20
C ASP A 143 2.21 -2.27 -5.66
N PRO A 144 1.01 -2.82 -5.92
CA PRO A 144 0.64 -4.16 -5.47
C PRO A 144 1.57 -5.28 -5.99
N ARG A 145 2.35 -5.01 -7.03
CA ARG A 145 3.30 -5.95 -7.65
C ARG A 145 4.75 -5.65 -7.30
N ALA A 146 5.00 -4.73 -6.37
CA ALA A 146 6.35 -4.34 -5.98
C ALA A 146 7.23 -5.54 -5.62
N VAL A 147 8.43 -5.54 -6.14
CA VAL A 147 9.48 -6.52 -5.83
C VAL A 147 10.28 -6.01 -4.63
N ILE A 148 10.38 -6.82 -3.60
CA ILE A 148 11.16 -6.50 -2.41
C ILE A 148 12.36 -7.44 -2.37
N LEU A 149 13.56 -6.86 -2.35
CA LEU A 149 14.82 -7.58 -2.29
C LEU A 149 15.40 -7.46 -0.88
N PHE A 150 15.63 -8.60 -0.24
CA PHE A 150 16.32 -8.69 1.05
C PHE A 150 17.71 -9.24 0.81
N VAL A 151 18.76 -8.45 1.16
CA VAL A 151 20.16 -8.81 0.89
C VAL A 151 21.05 -8.52 2.11
N ALA A 152 22.29 -8.97 2.08
CA ALA A 152 23.25 -8.63 3.12
C ALA A 152 23.44 -7.10 3.21
N PRO A 153 23.61 -6.51 4.42
CA PRO A 153 23.71 -5.06 4.57
C PRO A 153 24.73 -4.38 3.65
N ALA A 154 25.88 -5.00 3.44
CA ALA A 154 26.93 -4.47 2.59
C ALA A 154 26.59 -4.47 1.09
N GLU A 155 25.60 -5.28 0.68
CA GLU A 155 25.23 -5.45 -0.72
C GLU A 155 24.07 -4.51 -1.16
N VAL A 156 23.40 -3.84 -0.22
CA VAL A 156 22.17 -3.07 -0.52
C VAL A 156 22.44 -2.01 -1.58
N SER A 157 23.51 -1.23 -1.47
CA SER A 157 23.82 -0.16 -2.44
C SER A 157 24.13 -0.71 -3.83
N GLY A 158 24.93 -1.78 -3.92
CA GLY A 158 25.26 -2.40 -5.19
C GLY A 158 24.06 -3.07 -5.87
N VAL A 159 23.16 -3.65 -5.07
CA VAL A 159 21.91 -4.24 -5.58
C VAL A 159 20.94 -3.14 -6.02
N ALA A 160 20.85 -2.02 -5.28
CA ALA A 160 20.04 -0.86 -5.65
C ALA A 160 20.47 -0.33 -7.03
N GLU A 161 21.75 -0.10 -7.23
CA GLU A 161 22.30 0.37 -8.51
C GLU A 161 22.02 -0.62 -9.65
N ARG A 162 22.31 -1.91 -9.42
CA ARG A 162 22.16 -2.95 -10.45
C ARG A 162 20.74 -3.15 -10.94
N HIS A 163 19.76 -3.01 -10.05
CA HIS A 163 18.34 -3.29 -10.33
C HIS A 163 17.48 -2.03 -10.41
N GLU A 164 18.09 -0.84 -10.40
CA GLU A 164 17.39 0.44 -10.34
C GLU A 164 16.35 0.47 -9.21
N ALA A 165 16.71 -0.18 -8.07
CA ALA A 165 15.84 -0.35 -6.92
C ALA A 165 15.96 0.81 -5.93
N ALA A 166 14.87 1.22 -5.30
CA ALA A 166 14.92 2.18 -4.20
C ALA A 166 15.39 1.49 -2.90
N PRO A 167 16.54 1.90 -2.34
CA PRO A 167 16.98 1.39 -1.05
C PRO A 167 16.17 2.04 0.09
N PHE A 168 15.86 1.25 1.14
CA PHE A 168 15.16 1.75 2.31
C PHE A 168 15.63 1.10 3.62
N ASP A 169 15.41 1.79 4.74
CA ASP A 169 15.73 1.36 6.09
C ASP A 169 17.19 0.92 6.28
N ILE A 170 18.10 1.71 5.73
CA ILE A 170 19.55 1.68 5.97
C ILE A 170 20.06 3.12 6.10
N GLU A 171 21.30 3.28 6.61
CA GLU A 171 21.94 4.60 6.74
C GLU A 171 22.15 5.25 5.37
N ASP A 172 22.10 6.59 5.33
CA ASP A 172 22.44 7.42 4.18
C ASP A 172 21.59 7.20 2.90
N VAL A 173 20.36 6.66 3.03
CA VAL A 173 19.41 6.58 1.92
C VAL A 173 18.19 7.45 2.11
N PHE A 174 17.51 7.76 1.00
CA PHE A 174 16.36 8.68 1.00
C PHE A 174 15.21 8.22 1.91
N PHE A 175 14.82 6.94 1.81
CA PHE A 175 13.77 6.34 2.63
C PHE A 175 14.33 5.69 3.90
N SER A 176 14.91 6.49 4.78
CA SER A 176 15.49 6.04 6.05
C SER A 176 15.02 6.92 7.22
N HIS A 177 15.44 6.57 8.42
CA HIS A 177 15.15 7.33 9.63
C HIS A 177 15.57 8.79 9.48
N ARG A 178 14.76 9.73 10.02
CA ARG A 178 15.06 11.16 10.07
C ARG A 178 14.75 11.72 11.47
N GLY A 179 15.78 11.97 12.25
CA GLY A 179 15.60 12.36 13.66
C GLY A 179 14.85 11.28 14.44
N ASP A 180 13.72 11.63 15.05
CA ASP A 180 12.90 10.70 15.82
C ASP A 180 11.94 9.85 14.95
N LEU A 181 11.90 10.09 13.65
CA LEU A 181 10.99 9.41 12.71
C LEU A 181 11.64 8.14 12.19
N CYS A 182 10.89 7.04 12.14
CA CYS A 182 11.32 5.81 11.51
C CYS A 182 11.12 5.80 9.99
N SER A 183 11.63 4.80 9.28
CA SER A 183 11.53 4.72 7.82
C SER A 183 10.08 4.70 7.32
N PHE A 184 9.18 4.12 8.07
CA PHE A 184 7.74 4.10 7.74
C PHE A 184 7.13 5.52 7.77
N ASP A 185 7.43 6.33 8.80
CA ASP A 185 7.01 7.73 8.87
C ASP A 185 7.50 8.52 7.66
N VAL A 186 8.79 8.34 7.31
CA VAL A 186 9.40 9.03 6.18
C VAL A 186 8.73 8.64 4.87
N MET A 187 8.46 7.34 4.65
CA MET A 187 7.74 6.89 3.45
C MET A 187 6.34 7.49 3.36
N LEU A 188 5.59 7.56 4.47
CA LEU A 188 4.26 8.19 4.46
C LEU A 188 4.33 9.66 4.03
N ALA A 189 5.28 10.40 4.59
CA ALA A 189 5.46 11.82 4.28
C ALA A 189 5.86 12.05 2.81
N GLU A 190 6.88 11.34 2.35
CA GLU A 190 7.43 11.50 0.99
C GLU A 190 6.48 11.03 -0.11
N LEU A 191 5.65 10.02 0.19
CA LEU A 191 4.64 9.51 -0.74
C LEU A 191 3.30 10.24 -0.65
N GLY A 192 3.14 11.21 0.25
CA GLY A 192 1.91 11.98 0.41
C GLY A 192 0.74 11.19 1.02
N LEU A 193 1.04 10.14 1.79
CA LEU A 193 0.05 9.25 2.39
C LEU A 193 -0.34 9.69 3.81
N SER A 194 -0.97 10.85 3.94
CA SER A 194 -1.53 11.31 5.22
C SER A 194 -3.01 10.95 5.32
N VAL A 195 -3.31 9.94 6.13
CA VAL A 195 -4.67 9.57 6.53
C VAL A 195 -4.68 9.12 8.00
N PRO A 196 -5.71 9.43 8.79
CA PRO A 196 -5.71 9.21 10.24
C PRO A 196 -5.34 7.79 10.68
N ALA A 197 -5.73 6.78 9.89
CA ALA A 197 -5.40 5.38 10.19
C ALA A 197 -3.93 5.05 9.97
N LEU A 198 -3.30 5.61 8.90
CA LEU A 198 -1.87 5.46 8.65
C LEU A 198 -1.05 6.26 9.66
N ASP A 199 -1.48 7.47 10.00
CA ASP A 199 -0.80 8.32 10.98
C ASP A 199 -0.77 7.63 12.35
N ARG A 200 -1.88 6.98 12.76
CA ARG A 200 -1.93 6.16 13.98
C ARG A 200 -1.02 4.94 13.90
N LEU A 201 -1.05 4.23 12.78
CA LEU A 201 -0.18 3.08 12.56
C LEU A 201 1.30 3.49 12.60
N ALA A 202 1.65 4.66 12.07
CA ALA A 202 3.01 5.18 12.09
C ALA A 202 3.54 5.37 13.52
N VAL A 203 2.72 5.87 14.43
CA VAL A 203 3.12 5.99 15.85
C VAL A 203 3.42 4.61 16.45
N ILE A 204 2.60 3.60 16.16
CA ILE A 204 2.80 2.23 16.66
C ILE A 204 4.08 1.61 16.07
N VAL A 205 4.30 1.78 14.77
CA VAL A 205 5.49 1.26 14.08
C VAL A 205 6.74 1.92 14.63
N ARG A 206 6.77 3.26 14.68
CA ARG A 206 7.90 4.03 15.22
C ARG A 206 8.20 3.64 16.67
N ALA A 207 7.17 3.51 17.52
CA ALA A 207 7.33 3.11 18.91
C ALA A 207 8.00 1.73 19.04
N ALA A 208 7.60 0.77 18.21
CA ALA A 208 8.18 -0.58 18.21
C ALA A 208 9.58 -0.60 17.60
N ASP A 209 9.83 0.18 16.54
CA ASP A 209 11.10 0.18 15.81
C ASP A 209 12.22 0.91 16.58
N THR A 210 11.89 2.03 17.23
CA THR A 210 12.84 2.85 17.99
C THR A 210 12.93 2.49 19.48
N ALA A 211 12.31 1.40 19.91
CA ALA A 211 12.23 0.99 21.32
C ALA A 211 11.58 2.03 22.27
N ARG A 212 10.71 2.89 21.73
CA ARG A 212 9.96 3.92 22.46
C ARG A 212 8.53 3.45 22.72
N LEU A 213 8.37 2.33 23.42
CA LEU A 213 7.08 1.67 23.66
C LEU A 213 6.07 2.54 24.44
N ASP A 214 6.53 3.61 25.06
CA ASP A 214 5.73 4.64 25.72
C ASP A 214 4.86 5.46 24.77
N LEU A 215 5.18 5.50 23.46
CA LEU A 215 4.45 6.29 22.47
C LEU A 215 3.07 5.68 22.11
N ALA A 216 2.95 4.37 22.17
CA ALA A 216 1.70 3.67 21.85
C ALA A 216 1.61 2.35 22.62
N PRO A 217 0.51 2.04 23.32
CA PRO A 217 0.37 0.80 24.09
C PRO A 217 0.40 -0.46 23.22
N GLU A 218 -0.01 -0.35 21.96
CA GLU A 218 -0.03 -1.44 20.98
C GLU A 218 1.37 -1.85 20.50
N ALA A 219 2.37 -0.97 20.66
CA ALA A 219 3.72 -1.18 20.15
C ALA A 219 4.42 -2.40 20.76
N ALA A 220 4.19 -2.67 22.04
CA ALA A 220 4.74 -3.86 22.70
C ALA A 220 4.23 -5.17 22.06
N GLY A 221 2.93 -5.19 21.66
CA GLY A 221 2.35 -6.30 20.94
C GLY A 221 2.96 -6.49 19.55
N LEU A 222 3.10 -5.40 18.78
CA LEU A 222 3.73 -5.43 17.47
C LEU A 222 5.18 -5.91 17.56
N LEU A 223 5.97 -5.40 18.52
CA LEU A 223 7.34 -5.83 18.73
C LEU A 223 7.44 -7.34 19.02
N ALA A 224 6.62 -7.83 19.95
CA ALA A 224 6.62 -9.27 20.31
C ALA A 224 6.28 -10.16 19.11
N VAL A 225 5.24 -9.81 18.35
CA VAL A 225 4.82 -10.55 17.15
C VAL A 225 5.92 -10.50 16.08
N SER A 226 6.52 -9.34 15.81
CA SER A 226 7.59 -9.18 14.82
C SER A 226 8.83 -10.02 15.16
N LEU A 227 9.24 -10.04 16.44
CA LEU A 227 10.33 -10.89 16.91
C LEU A 227 9.99 -12.39 16.80
N GLY A 228 8.75 -12.76 17.09
CA GLY A 228 8.24 -14.13 16.92
C GLY A 228 8.30 -14.58 15.47
N LEU A 229 7.77 -13.79 14.54
CA LEU A 229 7.84 -14.07 13.09
C LEU A 229 9.29 -14.23 12.61
N SER A 230 10.20 -13.35 13.04
CA SER A 230 11.62 -13.44 12.68
C SER A 230 12.31 -14.72 13.20
N ARG A 231 11.74 -15.39 14.19
CA ARG A 231 12.22 -16.70 14.66
C ARG A 231 11.58 -17.89 13.96
N MET A 232 10.32 -17.72 13.51
CA MET A 232 9.56 -18.76 12.83
C MET A 232 10.03 -18.99 11.40
N TYR A 233 10.40 -17.93 10.69
CA TYR A 233 10.74 -17.96 9.27
C TYR A 233 12.24 -17.81 9.04
N ALA A 234 12.82 -18.70 8.24
CA ALA A 234 14.21 -18.60 7.77
C ALA A 234 14.30 -17.78 6.48
N ASP A 235 13.27 -17.85 5.64
CA ASP A 235 13.14 -17.09 4.40
C ASP A 235 12.49 -15.73 4.67
N ASP A 236 13.09 -14.66 4.18
CA ASP A 236 12.66 -13.28 4.43
C ASP A 236 11.38 -12.93 3.66
N LEU A 237 11.12 -13.55 2.51
CA LEU A 237 9.88 -13.33 1.75
C LEU A 237 8.71 -14.07 2.40
N GLU A 238 8.91 -15.30 2.90
CA GLU A 238 7.89 -15.98 3.69
C GLU A 238 7.55 -15.21 4.99
N GLN A 239 8.57 -14.65 5.64
CA GLN A 239 8.37 -13.78 6.79
C GLN A 239 7.59 -12.51 6.42
N LEU A 240 7.90 -11.88 5.28
CA LEU A 240 7.15 -10.73 4.78
C LEU A 240 5.68 -11.07 4.57
N GLU A 241 5.38 -12.18 3.87
CA GLU A 241 3.99 -12.59 3.61
C GLU A 241 3.20 -12.83 4.91
N ALA A 242 3.81 -13.48 5.91
CA ALA A 242 3.20 -13.66 7.22
C ALA A 242 2.99 -12.32 7.96
N GLY A 243 3.94 -11.41 7.84
CA GLY A 243 3.89 -10.06 8.42
C GLY A 243 2.84 -9.17 7.77
N MET A 244 2.58 -9.31 6.47
CA MET A 244 1.55 -8.54 5.75
C MET A 244 0.18 -8.61 6.46
N LEU A 245 -0.22 -9.78 6.93
CA LEU A 245 -1.50 -9.95 7.63
C LEU A 245 -1.55 -9.18 8.97
N VAL A 246 -0.43 -9.10 9.68
CA VAL A 246 -0.33 -8.34 10.95
C VAL A 246 -0.59 -6.85 10.70
N TYR A 247 0.04 -6.28 9.68
CA TYR A 247 -0.15 -4.87 9.33
C TYR A 247 -1.53 -4.61 8.71
N ASP A 248 -2.09 -5.53 7.94
CA ASP A 248 -3.48 -5.45 7.47
C ASP A 248 -4.46 -5.37 8.67
N ALA A 249 -4.25 -6.19 9.71
CA ALA A 249 -5.07 -6.20 10.91
C ALA A 249 -4.92 -4.89 11.71
N LEU A 250 -3.68 -4.41 11.92
CA LEU A 250 -3.40 -3.15 12.62
C LEU A 250 -4.00 -1.95 11.88
N TYR A 251 -3.84 -1.89 10.55
CA TYR A 251 -4.43 -0.83 9.74
C TYR A 251 -5.96 -0.85 9.80
N ARG A 252 -6.56 -2.04 9.73
CA ARG A 252 -8.00 -2.20 9.84
C ARG A 252 -8.52 -1.77 11.20
N TRP A 253 -7.85 -2.16 12.27
CA TRP A 253 -8.16 -1.71 13.64
C TRP A 253 -8.01 -0.19 13.75
N ALA A 254 -6.89 0.38 13.30
CA ALA A 254 -6.64 1.81 13.36
C ALA A 254 -7.69 2.64 12.64
N ARG A 255 -8.30 2.09 11.58
CA ARG A 255 -9.32 2.76 10.78
C ARG A 255 -10.72 2.63 11.35
N ASP A 256 -11.12 1.43 11.77
CA ASP A 256 -12.51 1.09 11.97
C ASP A 256 -12.86 0.60 13.40
N ALA A 257 -11.89 0.24 14.25
CA ALA A 257 -12.15 -0.54 15.46
C ALA A 257 -11.47 -0.02 16.75
N THR A 258 -10.92 1.19 16.75
CA THR A 258 -10.20 1.72 17.93
C THR A 258 -11.08 1.94 19.15
N GLY A 259 -12.38 2.05 18.98
CA GLY A 259 -13.36 2.14 20.08
C GLY A 259 -13.93 0.79 20.52
N GLU A 260 -13.53 -0.30 19.87
CA GLU A 260 -14.01 -1.64 20.23
C GLU A 260 -13.22 -2.18 21.43
N THR A 261 -13.96 -2.84 22.36
CA THR A 261 -13.37 -3.50 23.50
C THR A 261 -13.89 -4.94 23.60
N HIS A 262 -13.02 -5.85 24.02
CA HIS A 262 -13.46 -7.21 24.34
C HIS A 262 -13.99 -7.25 25.78
N ASN A 263 -15.32 -7.19 25.93
CA ASN A 263 -15.98 -7.26 27.22
C ASN A 263 -16.37 -8.72 27.52
N TRP A 264 -15.67 -9.33 28.46
CA TRP A 264 -16.14 -10.58 29.05
C TRP A 264 -17.32 -10.24 29.98
N PRO A 265 -18.54 -10.84 29.81
CA PRO A 265 -19.65 -10.59 30.71
C PRO A 265 -19.32 -11.12 32.11
N THR A 266 -18.97 -10.20 33.01
CA THR A 266 -18.62 -10.50 34.40
C THR A 266 -19.85 -10.81 35.26
N ASN A 267 -21.07 -10.70 34.73
CA ASN A 267 -22.32 -10.92 35.45
C ASN A 267 -23.03 -12.17 34.94
N LYS A 268 -22.46 -13.36 35.18
CA LYS A 268 -23.31 -14.53 35.44
C LYS A 268 -23.60 -14.54 36.94
N PRO A 269 -24.90 -14.53 37.40
CA PRO A 269 -25.22 -14.83 38.79
C PRO A 269 -24.57 -16.18 39.13
N ARG A 270 -23.80 -16.24 40.20
CA ARG A 270 -23.38 -17.54 40.75
C ARG A 270 -24.69 -18.28 41.08
N ALA A 271 -24.90 -19.44 40.46
CA ALA A 271 -25.94 -20.37 40.91
C ALA A 271 -25.60 -20.74 42.37
N GLU A 272 -26.52 -20.41 43.27
CA GLU A 272 -26.50 -20.87 44.67
C GLU A 272 -26.68 -22.38 44.74
#